data_d0d27f826500f899bffc11e86fac3145
#
_entry.id   d0d27f826500f899bffc11e86fac3145
#
_cell.length_a   1.000
_cell.length_b   1.000
_cell.length_c   1.000
_cell.angle_alpha   90.00
_cell.angle_beta   90.00
_cell.angle_gamma   90.00
#
_symmetry.space_group_name_H-M   'P 1'
#
loop_
_entity.id
_entity.type
_entity.pdbx_description
1 polymer ?
#
loop_
_entity_poly.entity_id
_entity_poly.type
_entity_poly.pdbx_seq_one_letter_code
_entity_poly.pdbx_strand_id
1 'polypeptide(L)'
;MKTKLVNLALVWSVAFACSFASGFPQQPAQNQLPTGSLFSTEELAKGFGSHQFTPFGDPKFSLDILVPTGWESHLSDYDPGQLSHDTESPVPMIEFYPNGADDLGVNVQYMRVPGDKPVSAVVDMYAKSANGTIAARQQLDLPERKVEDFLMKTTDDSLGPVLNRVMAFRRGDIVFIATAWSVEEKYEQYKKIFATVLASFNPTGK
;
A
#
# COMPACT_ATOMS: atom_id res chain seq x y z
N MET A 1 49.41 63.76 35.86
CA MET A 1 50.37 62.74 35.40
C MET A 1 49.73 61.92 34.31
N LYS A 2 50.34 61.91 33.20
CA LYS A 2 50.17 61.35 31.85
C LYS A 2 48.98 60.42 31.58
N THR A 3 48.00 60.96 30.90
CA THR A 3 46.92 60.33 30.13
C THR A 3 47.53 59.71 28.88
N LYS A 4 47.25 58.44 28.62
CA LYS A 4 47.51 57.83 27.29
C LYS A 4 46.18 57.47 26.65
N LEU A 5 45.88 58.18 25.56
CA LEU A 5 44.89 57.83 24.58
C LEU A 5 45.31 56.52 23.90
N VAL A 6 44.39 55.57 23.79
CA VAL A 6 44.53 54.40 22.92
C VAL A 6 43.51 54.52 21.80
N ASN A 7 44.03 54.56 20.60
CA ASN A 7 43.30 54.62 19.33
C ASN A 7 42.42 53.41 19.13
N LEU A 8 41.15 53.65 18.81
CA LEU A 8 40.23 52.68 18.36
C LEU A 8 40.35 52.49 16.83
N ALA A 9 41.02 51.45 16.39
CA ALA A 9 41.09 51.09 15.00
C ALA A 9 39.84 50.29 14.63
N LEU A 10 38.98 50.88 13.80
CA LEU A 10 37.79 50.26 13.23
C LEU A 10 38.23 49.31 12.14
N VAL A 11 38.21 48.01 12.41
CA VAL A 11 38.44 46.97 11.39
C VAL A 11 37.07 46.60 10.78
N TRP A 12 36.85 47.03 9.54
CA TRP A 12 35.74 46.60 8.72
C TRP A 12 36.02 45.19 8.24
N SER A 13 35.38 44.19 8.85
CA SER A 13 35.36 42.83 8.32
C SER A 13 34.23 42.72 7.32
N VAL A 14 34.59 42.73 6.05
CA VAL A 14 33.67 42.38 4.94
C VAL A 14 33.47 40.87 5.00
N ALA A 15 32.35 40.44 5.57
CA ALA A 15 31.93 39.06 5.51
C ALA A 15 31.42 38.76 4.09
N PHE A 16 32.24 38.10 3.31
CA PHE A 16 31.85 37.52 2.00
C PHE A 16 30.95 36.30 2.32
N ALA A 17 29.63 36.49 2.29
CA ALA A 17 28.68 35.41 2.34
C ALA A 17 28.72 34.67 0.98
N CYS A 18 29.59 33.67 0.87
CA CYS A 18 29.49 32.68 -0.18
C CYS A 18 28.23 31.85 0.05
N SER A 19 27.12 32.22 -0.57
CA SER A 19 25.93 31.39 -0.71
C SER A 19 26.29 30.22 -1.64
N PHE A 20 26.79 29.15 -1.04
CA PHE A 20 26.78 27.86 -1.72
C PHE A 20 25.32 27.43 -1.81
N ALA A 21 24.67 27.75 -2.93
CA ALA A 21 23.47 27.08 -3.35
C ALA A 21 23.87 25.63 -3.61
N SER A 22 23.83 24.80 -2.57
CA SER A 22 23.90 23.37 -2.68
C SER A 22 22.61 22.95 -3.39
N GLY A 23 22.71 22.86 -4.73
CA GLY A 23 21.68 22.21 -5.55
C GLY A 23 21.67 20.73 -5.20
N PHE A 24 21.01 20.37 -4.09
CA PHE A 24 20.54 19.01 -3.92
C PHE A 24 19.63 18.75 -5.11
N PRO A 25 19.85 17.66 -5.87
CA PRO A 25 18.87 17.26 -6.84
C PRO A 25 17.55 17.12 -6.09
N GLN A 26 16.55 17.95 -6.44
CA GLN A 26 15.19 17.77 -5.94
C GLN A 26 14.83 16.33 -6.31
N GLN A 27 14.74 15.48 -5.29
CA GLN A 27 14.10 14.19 -5.45
C GLN A 27 12.79 14.45 -6.18
N PRO A 28 12.51 13.76 -7.29
CA PRO A 28 11.24 13.92 -7.98
C PRO A 28 10.17 13.78 -6.93
N ALA A 29 9.23 14.72 -6.88
CA ALA A 29 8.15 14.73 -5.91
C ALA A 29 7.60 13.30 -5.87
N GLN A 30 7.81 12.61 -4.75
CA GLN A 30 7.23 11.29 -4.55
C GLN A 30 5.73 11.54 -4.69
N ASN A 31 5.14 11.02 -5.76
CA ASN A 31 3.72 11.07 -5.97
C ASN A 31 3.09 10.39 -4.74
N GLN A 32 2.67 11.22 -3.79
CA GLN A 32 1.97 10.73 -2.61
C GLN A 32 0.72 10.04 -3.12
N LEU A 33 0.53 8.81 -2.69
CA LEU A 33 -0.73 8.12 -2.94
C LEU A 33 -1.87 9.03 -2.48
N PRO A 34 -2.89 9.25 -3.33
CA PRO A 34 -4.03 10.00 -2.89
C PRO A 34 -4.62 9.28 -1.69
N THR A 35 -4.44 9.84 -0.50
CA THR A 35 -5.19 9.46 0.68
C THR A 35 -6.63 9.85 0.41
N GLY A 36 -7.37 8.97 -0.29
CA GLY A 36 -8.79 9.17 -0.49
C GLY A 36 -9.43 9.37 0.88
N SER A 37 -10.20 10.43 1.07
CA SER A 37 -10.97 10.61 2.30
C SER A 37 -11.81 9.36 2.51
N LEU A 38 -11.63 8.70 3.64
CA LEU A 38 -12.44 7.54 4.00
C LEU A 38 -13.90 7.96 4.15
N PHE A 39 -14.81 7.00 4.04
CA PHE A 39 -16.22 7.23 4.32
C PHE A 39 -16.43 7.59 5.80
N SER A 40 -17.43 8.42 6.09
CA SER A 40 -17.88 8.66 7.47
C SER A 40 -18.46 7.38 8.07
N THR A 41 -18.57 7.32 9.40
CA THR A 41 -19.16 6.17 10.10
C THR A 41 -20.59 5.87 9.61
N GLU A 42 -21.37 6.90 9.31
CA GLU A 42 -22.73 6.75 8.80
C GLU A 42 -22.76 6.18 7.38
N GLU A 43 -21.89 6.66 6.50
CA GLU A 43 -21.72 6.13 5.14
C GLU A 43 -21.27 4.67 5.17
N LEU A 44 -20.32 4.33 6.07
CA LEU A 44 -19.85 2.96 6.25
C LEU A 44 -20.99 2.04 6.70
N ALA A 45 -21.78 2.45 7.68
CA ALA A 45 -22.89 1.64 8.18
C ALA A 45 -23.99 1.37 7.13
N LYS A 46 -24.14 2.27 6.15
CA LYS A 46 -25.13 2.12 5.07
C LYS A 46 -24.57 1.38 3.85
N GLY A 47 -23.29 1.58 3.55
CA GLY A 47 -22.69 1.14 2.29
C GLY A 47 -21.77 -0.08 2.40
N PHE A 48 -21.49 -0.58 3.61
CA PHE A 48 -20.56 -1.68 3.81
C PHE A 48 -21.05 -2.66 4.86
N GLY A 49 -20.74 -3.94 4.64
CA GLY A 49 -20.86 -5.01 5.64
C GLY A 49 -19.50 -5.39 6.20
N SER A 50 -19.43 -5.67 7.51
CA SER A 50 -18.23 -6.29 8.10
C SER A 50 -18.34 -7.80 7.95
N HIS A 51 -17.33 -8.41 7.37
CA HIS A 51 -17.28 -9.85 7.13
C HIS A 51 -16.00 -10.44 7.73
N GLN A 52 -16.15 -11.61 8.32
CA GLN A 52 -15.06 -12.45 8.76
C GLN A 52 -14.94 -13.64 7.85
N PHE A 53 -13.72 -13.88 7.37
CA PHE A 53 -13.41 -15.00 6.49
C PHE A 53 -12.32 -15.86 7.10
N THR A 54 -12.38 -17.16 6.85
CA THR A 54 -11.34 -18.13 7.22
C THR A 54 -10.94 -18.90 5.97
N PRO A 55 -10.14 -18.27 5.07
CA PRO A 55 -9.67 -18.93 3.87
C PRO A 55 -9.00 -20.26 4.20
N PHE A 56 -9.19 -21.24 3.33
CA PHE A 56 -8.66 -22.61 3.47
C PHE A 56 -9.13 -23.38 4.71
N GLY A 57 -10.10 -22.84 5.47
CA GLY A 57 -10.49 -23.39 6.76
C GLY A 57 -9.38 -23.32 7.85
N ASP A 58 -8.27 -22.64 7.56
CA ASP A 58 -7.14 -22.49 8.49
C ASP A 58 -7.25 -21.17 9.27
N PRO A 59 -7.41 -21.21 10.60
CA PRO A 59 -7.52 -20.01 11.45
C PRO A 59 -6.36 -19.02 11.29
N LYS A 60 -5.17 -19.46 10.88
CA LYS A 60 -4.01 -18.58 10.63
C LYS A 60 -4.30 -17.53 9.55
N PHE A 61 -5.19 -17.85 8.62
CA PHE A 61 -5.57 -16.97 7.52
C PHE A 61 -6.88 -16.22 7.77
N SER A 62 -7.46 -16.35 8.97
CA SER A 62 -8.66 -15.58 9.32
C SER A 62 -8.42 -14.09 9.20
N LEU A 63 -9.39 -13.40 8.62
CA LEU A 63 -9.34 -11.96 8.40
C LEU A 63 -10.73 -11.33 8.55
N ASP A 64 -10.74 -10.09 9.02
CA ASP A 64 -11.89 -9.20 8.99
C ASP A 64 -11.70 -8.15 7.90
N ILE A 65 -12.75 -7.83 7.16
CA ILE A 65 -12.72 -6.83 6.09
C ILE A 65 -14.11 -6.21 5.90
N LEU A 66 -14.14 -4.92 5.56
CA LEU A 66 -15.37 -4.27 5.10
C LEU A 66 -15.57 -4.54 3.61
N VAL A 67 -16.72 -5.07 3.26
CA VAL A 67 -17.10 -5.32 1.87
C VAL A 67 -18.25 -4.39 1.49
N PRO A 68 -18.20 -3.69 0.34
CA PRO A 68 -19.31 -2.87 -0.10
C PRO A 68 -20.59 -3.69 -0.24
N THR A 69 -21.73 -3.12 0.13
CA THR A 69 -23.03 -3.76 -0.01
C THR A 69 -23.32 -4.09 -1.48
N GLY A 70 -23.73 -5.31 -1.75
CA GLY A 70 -24.02 -5.79 -3.13
C GLY A 70 -22.79 -6.31 -3.88
N TRP A 71 -21.61 -6.38 -3.20
CA TRP A 71 -20.49 -7.12 -3.74
C TRP A 71 -20.56 -8.59 -3.35
N GLU A 72 -20.14 -9.43 -4.26
CA GLU A 72 -19.98 -10.88 -4.04
C GLU A 72 -18.58 -11.19 -3.53
N SER A 73 -18.44 -12.30 -2.83
CA SER A 73 -17.15 -12.81 -2.37
C SER A 73 -16.95 -14.23 -2.85
N HIS A 74 -15.74 -14.52 -3.29
CA HIS A 74 -15.30 -15.85 -3.69
C HIS A 74 -14.06 -16.26 -2.90
N LEU A 75 -14.18 -17.31 -2.10
CA LEU A 75 -13.04 -17.93 -1.44
C LEU A 75 -12.26 -18.77 -2.46
N SER A 76 -10.95 -18.69 -2.42
CA SER A 76 -10.11 -19.53 -3.26
C SER A 76 -10.28 -21.01 -2.90
N ASP A 77 -10.48 -21.85 -3.91
CA ASP A 77 -10.50 -23.32 -3.79
C ASP A 77 -9.08 -23.91 -3.64
N TYR A 78 -8.09 -23.07 -3.51
CA TYR A 78 -6.70 -23.49 -3.42
C TYR A 78 -6.45 -24.28 -2.13
N ASP A 79 -5.88 -25.48 -2.24
CA ASP A 79 -5.48 -26.27 -1.07
C ASP A 79 -4.07 -25.82 -0.59
N PRO A 80 -3.96 -25.18 0.59
CA PRO A 80 -2.67 -24.72 1.10
C PRO A 80 -1.72 -25.88 1.42
N GLY A 81 -2.23 -27.10 1.58
CA GLY A 81 -1.41 -28.32 1.74
C GLY A 81 -0.69 -28.74 0.46
N GLN A 82 -1.23 -28.34 -0.71
CA GLN A 82 -0.59 -28.55 -2.02
C GLN A 82 0.43 -27.45 -2.37
N LEU A 83 0.45 -26.38 -1.61
CA LEU A 83 1.49 -25.39 -1.73
C LEU A 83 2.82 -26.01 -1.36
N SER A 84 3.48 -26.52 -2.39
CA SER A 84 4.91 -26.79 -2.29
C SER A 84 5.54 -25.52 -1.69
N HIS A 85 6.61 -25.68 -0.92
CA HIS A 85 7.34 -24.60 -0.27
C HIS A 85 7.91 -23.54 -1.22
N ASP A 86 7.34 -23.39 -2.41
CA ASP A 86 7.70 -22.41 -3.41
C ASP A 86 7.12 -21.05 -2.99
N THR A 87 7.95 -20.33 -2.27
CA THR A 87 7.63 -19.21 -1.42
C THR A 87 7.52 -17.88 -2.17
N GLU A 88 7.72 -17.87 -3.49
CA GLU A 88 7.85 -16.61 -4.25
C GLU A 88 6.58 -16.21 -5.01
N SER A 89 5.60 -17.09 -5.13
CA SER A 89 4.35 -16.80 -5.83
C SER A 89 3.23 -16.43 -4.86
N PRO A 90 2.45 -15.38 -5.15
CA PRO A 90 1.27 -15.03 -4.36
C PRO A 90 0.22 -16.13 -4.44
N VAL A 91 -0.39 -16.45 -3.29
CA VAL A 91 -1.46 -17.44 -3.19
C VAL A 91 -2.77 -16.70 -2.98
N PRO A 92 -3.76 -16.87 -3.86
CA PRO A 92 -5.06 -16.24 -3.70
C PRO A 92 -5.79 -16.80 -2.47
N MET A 93 -6.42 -15.93 -1.69
CA MET A 93 -7.21 -16.25 -0.50
C MET A 93 -8.68 -15.99 -0.73
N ILE A 94 -9.03 -14.78 -1.17
CA ILE A 94 -10.41 -14.34 -1.37
C ILE A 94 -10.45 -13.20 -2.37
N GLU A 95 -11.54 -13.13 -3.12
CA GLU A 95 -11.84 -12.06 -4.05
C GLU A 95 -13.21 -11.45 -3.75
N PHE A 96 -13.35 -10.15 -4.04
CA PHE A 96 -14.60 -9.40 -3.94
C PHE A 96 -14.81 -8.61 -5.22
N TYR A 97 -16.02 -8.62 -5.75
CA TYR A 97 -16.38 -7.86 -6.94
C TYR A 97 -17.86 -7.49 -6.93
N PRO A 98 -18.25 -6.39 -7.57
CA PRO A 98 -19.65 -6.07 -7.77
C PRO A 98 -20.32 -7.12 -8.63
N ASN A 99 -21.56 -7.49 -8.31
CA ASN A 99 -22.32 -8.45 -9.12
C ASN A 99 -22.39 -8.01 -10.58
N GLY A 100 -21.90 -8.87 -11.47
CA GLY A 100 -21.91 -8.66 -12.92
C GLY A 100 -20.84 -7.69 -13.44
N ALA A 101 -19.86 -7.28 -12.62
CA ALA A 101 -18.69 -6.52 -13.08
C ALA A 101 -17.47 -7.45 -13.16
N ASP A 102 -16.72 -7.30 -14.24
CA ASP A 102 -15.47 -8.01 -14.52
C ASP A 102 -14.26 -7.09 -14.72
N ASP A 103 -14.45 -5.79 -14.51
CA ASP A 103 -13.48 -4.75 -14.77
C ASP A 103 -13.00 -3.99 -13.50
N LEU A 104 -13.41 -4.47 -12.34
CA LEU A 104 -12.94 -4.00 -11.05
C LEU A 104 -13.18 -5.02 -9.94
N GLY A 105 -12.36 -4.95 -8.89
CA GLY A 105 -12.49 -5.86 -7.76
C GLY A 105 -11.46 -5.60 -6.66
N VAL A 106 -11.52 -6.42 -5.65
CA VAL A 106 -10.51 -6.51 -4.59
C VAL A 106 -10.13 -7.97 -4.42
N ASN A 107 -8.84 -8.26 -4.38
CA ASN A 107 -8.34 -9.58 -4.03
C ASN A 107 -7.41 -9.52 -2.82
N VAL A 108 -7.38 -10.57 -2.05
CA VAL A 108 -6.44 -10.78 -0.95
C VAL A 108 -5.65 -12.04 -1.23
N GLN A 109 -4.35 -11.91 -1.12
CA GLN A 109 -3.37 -12.96 -1.36
C GLN A 109 -2.38 -13.00 -0.21
N TYR A 110 -1.61 -14.07 -0.10
CA TYR A 110 -0.46 -14.12 0.78
C TYR A 110 0.76 -14.71 0.09
N MET A 111 1.92 -14.40 0.64
CA MET A 111 3.20 -15.04 0.30
C MET A 111 3.89 -15.49 1.58
N ARG A 112 4.52 -16.66 1.55
CA ARG A 112 5.44 -17.06 2.60
C ARG A 112 6.83 -16.55 2.25
N VAL A 113 7.40 -15.76 3.12
CA VAL A 113 8.68 -15.09 2.85
C VAL A 113 9.54 -15.13 4.11
N PRO A 114 10.82 -15.49 4.04
CA PRO A 114 11.73 -15.46 5.18
C PRO A 114 11.63 -14.14 5.96
N GLY A 115 11.68 -14.23 7.29
CA GLY A 115 11.42 -13.09 8.17
C GLY A 115 12.41 -11.92 8.04
N ASP A 116 13.59 -12.16 7.50
CA ASP A 116 14.63 -11.18 7.24
C ASP A 116 14.44 -10.36 5.96
N LYS A 117 13.63 -10.85 5.00
CA LYS A 117 13.34 -10.11 3.77
C LYS A 117 12.34 -8.99 4.05
N PRO A 118 12.66 -7.71 3.83
CA PRO A 118 11.75 -6.60 4.11
C PRO A 118 10.50 -6.65 3.22
N VAL A 119 9.35 -6.16 3.73
CA VAL A 119 8.09 -6.12 2.95
C VAL A 119 8.26 -5.35 1.65
N SER A 120 9.08 -4.30 1.67
CA SER A 120 9.42 -3.52 0.48
C SER A 120 10.00 -4.36 -0.66
N ALA A 121 10.89 -5.30 -0.36
CA ALA A 121 11.44 -6.20 -1.37
C ALA A 121 10.40 -7.21 -1.88
N VAL A 122 9.45 -7.63 -1.02
CA VAL A 122 8.33 -8.49 -1.43
C VAL A 122 7.41 -7.76 -2.39
N VAL A 123 7.13 -6.49 -2.11
CA VAL A 123 6.35 -5.61 -3.01
C VAL A 123 7.00 -5.48 -4.38
N ASP A 124 8.33 -5.30 -4.43
CA ASP A 124 9.05 -5.19 -5.71
C ASP A 124 9.00 -6.52 -6.49
N MET A 125 9.08 -7.65 -5.80
CA MET A 125 8.90 -8.97 -6.40
C MET A 125 7.47 -9.16 -6.94
N TYR A 126 6.47 -8.78 -6.15
CA TYR A 126 5.06 -8.84 -6.54
C TYR A 126 4.79 -7.99 -7.78
N ALA A 127 5.24 -6.74 -7.80
CA ALA A 127 5.08 -5.87 -8.96
C ALA A 127 5.73 -6.46 -10.21
N LYS A 128 6.94 -7.01 -10.06
CA LYS A 128 7.65 -7.66 -11.17
C LYS A 128 6.90 -8.90 -11.69
N SER A 129 6.38 -9.75 -10.81
CA SER A 129 5.63 -10.94 -11.20
C SER A 129 4.33 -10.60 -11.95
N ALA A 130 3.71 -9.47 -11.59
CA ALA A 130 2.52 -8.94 -12.25
C ALA A 130 2.82 -8.12 -13.52
N ASN A 131 4.07 -8.06 -13.98
CA ASN A 131 4.51 -7.15 -15.04
C ASN A 131 4.07 -5.70 -14.81
N GLY A 132 4.01 -5.29 -13.53
CA GLY A 132 3.51 -3.99 -13.10
C GLY A 132 4.61 -2.96 -12.91
N THR A 133 4.24 -1.69 -13.04
CA THR A 133 5.09 -0.55 -12.73
C THR A 133 4.53 0.19 -11.53
N ILE A 134 5.33 0.35 -10.47
CA ILE A 134 4.93 1.11 -9.28
C ILE A 134 4.95 2.60 -9.63
N ALA A 135 3.76 3.23 -9.65
CA ALA A 135 3.58 4.63 -9.97
C ALA A 135 3.73 5.55 -8.74
N ALA A 136 3.34 5.06 -7.56
CA ALA A 136 3.47 5.77 -6.29
C ALA A 136 3.59 4.75 -5.14
N ARG A 137 4.30 5.13 -4.06
CA ARG A 137 4.53 4.27 -2.89
C ARG A 137 4.67 5.09 -1.64
N GLN A 138 4.13 4.59 -0.55
CA GLN A 138 4.33 5.12 0.79
C GLN A 138 4.39 3.99 1.82
N GLN A 139 5.05 4.25 2.94
CA GLN A 139 5.01 3.39 4.10
C GLN A 139 4.10 4.01 5.16
N LEU A 140 3.19 3.22 5.70
CA LEU A 140 2.30 3.62 6.78
C LEU A 140 2.68 2.87 8.05
N ASP A 141 2.90 3.61 9.13
CA ASP A 141 3.10 3.06 10.46
C ASP A 141 1.75 3.01 11.18
N LEU A 142 1.11 1.86 11.14
CA LEU A 142 -0.11 1.60 11.93
C LEU A 142 0.27 1.07 13.32
N PRO A 143 -0.61 1.18 14.36
CA PRO A 143 -0.26 0.86 15.74
C PRO A 143 0.34 -0.54 15.94
N GLU A 144 -0.04 -1.51 15.13
CA GLU A 144 0.39 -2.90 15.28
C GLU A 144 1.22 -3.43 14.10
N ARG A 145 1.41 -2.62 13.03
CA ARG A 145 2.05 -3.09 11.81
C ARG A 145 2.56 -1.96 10.93
N LYS A 146 3.64 -2.24 10.22
CA LYS A 146 4.11 -1.43 9.10
C LYS A 146 3.47 -1.94 7.82
N VAL A 147 2.92 -1.03 7.03
CA VAL A 147 2.21 -1.33 5.79
C VAL A 147 2.90 -0.62 4.64
N GLU A 148 3.21 -1.35 3.58
CA GLU A 148 3.56 -0.78 2.28
C GLU A 148 2.27 -0.54 1.51
N ASP A 149 1.97 0.70 1.17
CA ASP A 149 0.81 1.12 0.37
C ASP A 149 1.33 1.71 -0.94
N PHE A 150 0.91 1.17 -2.07
CA PHE A 150 1.41 1.59 -3.36
C PHE A 150 0.36 1.50 -4.46
N LEU A 151 0.54 2.33 -5.48
CA LEU A 151 -0.23 2.30 -6.72
C LEU A 151 0.63 1.66 -7.82
N MET A 152 0.09 0.64 -8.46
CA MET A 152 0.75 -0.09 -9.53
C MET A 152 -0.09 -0.01 -10.81
N LYS A 153 0.57 0.21 -11.93
CA LYS A 153 -0.02 0.09 -13.26
C LYS A 153 0.33 -1.25 -13.86
N THR A 154 -0.67 -1.93 -14.37
CA THR A 154 -0.53 -3.16 -15.18
C THR A 154 -1.28 -3.01 -16.49
N THR A 155 -1.15 -3.97 -17.37
CA THR A 155 -1.96 -4.08 -18.58
C THR A 155 -2.54 -5.49 -18.61
N ASP A 156 -3.85 -5.56 -18.74
CA ASP A 156 -4.58 -6.81 -18.99
C ASP A 156 -4.88 -6.92 -20.48
N ASP A 157 -4.76 -8.12 -21.04
CA ASP A 157 -4.93 -8.35 -22.47
C ASP A 157 -6.37 -8.07 -22.98
N SER A 158 -7.36 -8.23 -22.11
CA SER A 158 -8.78 -8.03 -22.42
C SER A 158 -9.34 -6.68 -21.98
N LEU A 159 -8.84 -6.17 -20.85
CA LEU A 159 -9.34 -4.95 -20.21
C LEU A 159 -8.50 -3.70 -20.54
N GLY A 160 -7.26 -3.90 -21.03
CA GLY A 160 -6.33 -2.82 -21.27
C GLY A 160 -5.61 -2.33 -20.00
N PRO A 161 -5.36 -1.00 -19.86
CA PRO A 161 -4.67 -0.46 -18.71
C PRO A 161 -5.46 -0.61 -17.41
N VAL A 162 -4.81 -1.16 -16.37
CA VAL A 162 -5.39 -1.41 -15.05
C VAL A 162 -4.58 -0.67 -13.99
N LEU A 163 -5.28 -0.01 -13.07
CA LEU A 163 -4.70 0.55 -11.85
C LEU A 163 -4.99 -0.36 -10.66
N ASN A 164 -3.94 -0.66 -9.91
CA ASN A 164 -3.98 -1.51 -8.74
C ASN A 164 -3.49 -0.69 -7.54
N ARG A 165 -4.33 -0.45 -6.54
CA ARG A 165 -3.88 0.00 -5.22
C ARG A 165 -3.63 -1.20 -4.35
N VAL A 166 -2.45 -1.30 -3.80
CA VAL A 166 -2.01 -2.49 -3.08
C VAL A 166 -1.55 -2.11 -1.68
N MET A 167 -2.01 -2.84 -0.68
CA MET A 167 -1.48 -2.78 0.67
C MET A 167 -0.83 -4.12 1.02
N ALA A 168 0.43 -4.06 1.45
CA ALA A 168 1.17 -5.24 1.88
C ALA A 168 1.75 -5.05 3.28
N PHE A 169 1.65 -6.08 4.12
CA PHE A 169 2.25 -6.08 5.45
C PHE A 169 2.57 -7.50 5.90
N ARG A 170 3.50 -7.59 6.84
CA ARG A 170 4.00 -8.86 7.36
C ARG A 170 3.35 -9.25 8.68
N ARG A 171 3.12 -10.55 8.84
CA ARG A 171 2.79 -11.20 10.09
C ARG A 171 3.55 -12.53 10.18
N GLY A 172 4.56 -12.58 11.03
CA GLY A 172 5.48 -13.74 11.07
C GLY A 172 6.21 -13.95 9.75
N ASP A 173 6.10 -15.15 9.19
CA ASP A 173 6.65 -15.56 7.89
C ASP A 173 5.69 -15.31 6.72
N ILE A 174 4.50 -14.75 6.99
CA ILE A 174 3.48 -14.46 5.99
C ILE A 174 3.47 -12.97 5.68
N VAL A 175 3.49 -12.64 4.40
CA VAL A 175 3.17 -11.30 3.88
C VAL A 175 1.80 -11.36 3.22
N PHE A 176 0.86 -10.60 3.77
CA PHE A 176 -0.46 -10.41 3.18
C PHE A 176 -0.39 -9.30 2.15
N ILE A 177 -1.08 -9.49 1.04
CA ILE A 177 -1.17 -8.55 -0.08
C ILE A 177 -2.66 -8.38 -0.42
N ALA A 178 -3.20 -7.22 -0.12
CA ALA A 178 -4.55 -6.85 -0.50
C ALA A 178 -4.49 -5.86 -1.67
N THR A 179 -5.13 -6.19 -2.77
CA THR A 179 -5.11 -5.42 -4.02
C THR A 179 -6.53 -5.02 -4.39
N ALA A 180 -6.78 -3.74 -4.52
CA ALA A 180 -7.99 -3.19 -5.12
C ALA A 180 -7.66 -2.67 -6.51
N TRP A 181 -8.37 -3.13 -7.52
CA TRP A 181 -8.04 -2.89 -8.92
C TRP A 181 -9.25 -2.47 -9.75
N SER A 182 -9.02 -1.72 -10.79
CA SER A 182 -9.99 -1.45 -11.85
C SER A 182 -9.29 -1.04 -13.13
N VAL A 183 -10.02 -1.06 -14.25
CA VAL A 183 -9.58 -0.37 -15.46
C VAL A 183 -9.28 1.10 -15.14
N GLU A 184 -8.24 1.67 -15.78
CA GLU A 184 -7.69 2.99 -15.42
C GLU A 184 -8.77 4.09 -15.45
N GLU A 185 -9.68 4.06 -16.42
CA GLU A 185 -10.76 5.03 -16.58
C GLU A 185 -11.80 5.04 -15.44
N LYS A 186 -11.97 3.93 -14.73
CA LYS A 186 -12.89 3.79 -13.59
C LYS A 186 -12.24 4.06 -12.24
N TYR A 187 -10.91 4.05 -12.15
CA TYR A 187 -10.19 4.10 -10.88
C TYR A 187 -10.60 5.30 -10.01
N GLU A 188 -10.70 6.47 -10.59
CA GLU A 188 -11.06 7.69 -9.86
C GLU A 188 -12.45 7.61 -9.20
N GLN A 189 -13.39 6.92 -9.85
CA GLN A 189 -14.75 6.70 -9.30
C GLN A 189 -14.71 5.79 -8.07
N TYR A 190 -13.86 4.77 -8.07
CA TYR A 190 -13.83 3.73 -7.04
C TYR A 190 -12.73 3.92 -6.00
N LYS A 191 -11.79 4.85 -6.17
CA LYS A 191 -10.62 5.02 -5.28
C LYS A 191 -10.97 5.17 -3.80
N LYS A 192 -12.11 5.81 -3.46
CA LYS A 192 -12.57 5.97 -2.08
C LYS A 192 -13.04 4.63 -1.49
N ILE A 193 -13.74 3.83 -2.27
CA ILE A 193 -14.16 2.46 -1.91
C ILE A 193 -12.92 1.61 -1.68
N PHE A 194 -11.98 1.60 -2.63
CA PHE A 194 -10.73 0.85 -2.56
C PHE A 194 -9.92 1.21 -1.32
N ALA A 195 -9.73 2.51 -1.06
CA ALA A 195 -9.03 2.98 0.13
C ALA A 195 -9.69 2.46 1.43
N THR A 196 -11.02 2.46 1.49
CA THR A 196 -11.79 2.02 2.65
C THR A 196 -11.68 0.51 2.86
N VAL A 197 -11.89 -0.27 1.81
CA VAL A 197 -11.78 -1.74 1.89
C VAL A 197 -10.37 -2.14 2.31
N LEU A 198 -9.33 -1.61 1.67
CA LEU A 198 -7.94 -1.91 2.00
C LEU A 198 -7.57 -1.50 3.42
N ALA A 199 -8.00 -0.31 3.87
CA ALA A 199 -7.74 0.16 5.24
C ALA A 199 -8.43 -0.69 6.30
N SER A 200 -9.56 -1.34 5.97
CA SER A 200 -10.31 -2.20 6.88
C SER A 200 -9.74 -3.62 6.98
N PHE A 201 -8.87 -4.01 6.04
CA PHE A 201 -8.31 -5.36 6.01
C PHE A 201 -7.49 -5.64 7.27
N ASN A 202 -7.91 -6.62 8.05
CA ASN A 202 -7.31 -6.97 9.33
C ASN A 202 -7.22 -8.50 9.49
N PRO A 203 -6.02 -9.11 9.37
CA PRO A 203 -5.83 -10.51 9.70
C PRO A 203 -6.03 -10.73 11.20
N THR A 204 -6.93 -11.64 11.55
CA THR A 204 -7.30 -11.98 12.93
C THR A 204 -6.74 -13.31 13.38
N GLY A 205 -6.22 -14.14 12.47
CA GLY A 205 -5.61 -15.44 12.73
C GLY A 205 -4.48 -15.36 13.78
N LYS A 206 -4.31 -16.38 14.59
CA LYS A 206 -3.26 -16.50 15.62
C LYS A 206 -2.19 -17.51 15.20
#